data_93192a7645aae022281df2e8e534fd1b
#
_entry.id   93192a7645aae022281df2e8e534fd1b
#
_cell.length_a   1.000
_cell.length_b   1.000
_cell.length_c   1.000
_cell.angle_alpha   90.00
_cell.angle_beta   90.00
_cell.angle_gamma   90.00
#
_symmetry.space_group_name_H-M   'P 1'
#
loop_
_entity.id
_entity.type
_entity.pdbx_description
1 polymer ?
#
loop_
_entity_poly.entity_id
_entity_poly.type
_entity_poly.pdbx_seq_one_letter_code
_entity_poly.pdbx_strand_id
1 'polypeptide(L)'
;MNRLVIVDCEAPYGCASPATGDMTEFGAVHYETRASFHGKDCSRETMQFFDAWVRSVTPGRAIFVSDNNGYDWQWINFYFDKYGISNPFGHSSRRIGDFYAGLKSHFFDQSSWKQMRVTKHDHNPVNDAMGNAEALHKIFARKNVK
;
A
#
# COMPACT_ATOMS: atom_id res chain seq x y z
N MET A 1 -4.33 14.96 -3.92
CA MET A 1 -3.88 13.55 -3.72
C MET A 1 -3.75 13.14 -2.25
N ASN A 2 -4.29 13.94 -1.36
CA ASN A 2 -4.24 13.80 0.10
C ASN A 2 -5.03 12.60 0.69
N ARG A 3 -5.57 11.71 -0.13
CA ARG A 3 -6.24 10.47 0.31
C ARG A 3 -5.47 9.19 -0.04
N LEU A 4 -4.31 9.31 -0.70
CA LEU A 4 -3.54 8.13 -1.09
C LEU A 4 -2.71 7.64 0.08
N VAL A 5 -2.84 6.36 0.39
CA VAL A 5 -2.02 5.63 1.36
C VAL A 5 -1.37 4.46 0.62
N ILE A 6 -0.05 4.47 0.58
CA ILE A 6 0.75 3.42 -0.04
C ILE A 6 1.02 2.36 1.01
N VAL A 7 0.70 1.11 0.71
CA VAL A 7 0.81 -0.01 1.66
C VAL A 7 1.65 -1.11 1.04
N ASP A 8 2.42 -1.77 1.88
CA ASP A 8 3.21 -2.95 1.57
C ASP A 8 3.07 -3.96 2.71
N CYS A 9 2.93 -5.25 2.38
CA CYS A 9 2.68 -6.32 3.35
C CYS A 9 3.71 -7.43 3.23
N GLU A 10 4.16 -7.95 4.37
CA GLU A 10 5.07 -9.08 4.47
C GLU A 10 4.38 -10.30 5.10
N ALA A 11 4.64 -11.47 4.54
CA ALA A 11 4.16 -12.75 5.08
C ALA A 11 5.28 -13.80 4.93
N PRO A 12 5.22 -14.93 5.67
CA PRO A 12 6.24 -15.97 5.57
C PRO A 12 6.39 -16.50 4.15
N TYR A 13 7.61 -16.91 3.80
CA TYR A 13 7.88 -17.52 2.49
C TYR A 13 6.92 -18.67 2.17
N GLY A 14 6.36 -18.66 0.97
CA GLY A 14 5.38 -19.65 0.52
C GLY A 14 3.93 -19.36 0.96
N CYS A 15 3.71 -18.34 1.77
CA CYS A 15 2.37 -17.95 2.20
C CYS A 15 1.76 -16.99 1.17
N ALA A 16 0.80 -17.50 0.39
CA ALA A 16 0.21 -16.74 -0.72
C ALA A 16 -1.09 -16.00 -0.35
N SER A 17 -1.73 -16.38 0.75
CA SER A 17 -3.02 -15.81 1.14
C SER A 17 -3.33 -16.04 2.63
N PRO A 18 -4.29 -15.29 3.19
CA PRO A 18 -4.77 -15.50 4.56
C PRO A 18 -5.37 -16.89 4.85
N ALA A 19 -5.63 -17.68 3.81
CA ALA A 19 -6.10 -19.06 3.95
C ALA A 19 -4.95 -20.03 4.29
N THR A 20 -3.70 -19.67 4.04
CA THR A 20 -2.53 -20.54 4.20
C THR A 20 -1.56 -20.07 5.28
N GLY A 21 -1.79 -18.92 5.87
CA GLY A 21 -0.98 -18.40 6.97
C GLY A 21 -1.36 -16.98 7.36
N ASP A 22 -0.52 -16.36 8.17
CA ASP A 22 -0.74 -15.00 8.68
C ASP A 22 0.29 -14.02 8.09
N MET A 23 -0.13 -12.77 7.87
CA MET A 23 0.77 -11.64 7.60
C MET A 23 1.64 -11.39 8.83
N THR A 24 2.94 -11.16 8.64
CA THR A 24 3.88 -10.93 9.75
C THR A 24 3.95 -9.46 10.15
N GLU A 25 4.01 -8.59 9.17
CA GLU A 25 4.08 -7.15 9.37
C GLU A 25 3.59 -6.42 8.11
N PHE A 26 3.31 -5.14 8.24
CA PHE A 26 2.97 -4.26 7.12
C PHE A 26 3.43 -2.83 7.36
N GLY A 27 3.68 -2.12 6.27
CA GLY A 27 4.02 -0.71 6.29
C GLY A 27 3.02 0.12 5.51
N ALA A 28 2.77 1.34 5.95
CA ALA A 28 1.95 2.28 5.22
C ALA A 28 2.56 3.68 5.22
N VAL A 29 2.43 4.39 4.11
CA VAL A 29 2.93 5.76 3.93
C VAL A 29 1.84 6.63 3.34
N HIS A 30 1.51 7.73 4.02
CA HIS A 30 0.62 8.75 3.45
C HIS A 30 1.35 9.52 2.33
N TYR A 31 0.77 9.53 1.14
CA TYR A 31 1.43 10.01 -0.08
C TYR A 31 1.95 11.45 0.02
N GLU A 32 1.19 12.40 0.56
CA GLU A 32 1.60 13.80 0.58
C GLU A 32 2.56 14.14 1.71
N THR A 33 2.24 13.73 2.92
CA THR A 33 3.03 14.11 4.12
C THR A 33 4.21 13.21 4.38
N ARG A 34 4.26 12.02 3.75
CA ARG A 34 5.22 10.96 4.04
C ARG A 34 5.16 10.43 5.48
N ALA A 35 4.13 10.82 6.24
CA ALA A 35 3.87 10.16 7.52
C ALA A 35 3.73 8.64 7.31
N SER A 36 4.28 7.86 8.20
CA SER A 36 4.33 6.40 8.07
C SER A 36 3.72 5.69 9.27
N PHE A 37 3.25 4.48 9.04
CA PHE A 37 2.78 3.54 10.04
C PHE A 37 3.49 2.20 9.84
N HIS A 38 3.90 1.54 10.93
CA HIS A 38 4.47 0.21 10.90
C HIS A 38 3.65 -0.72 11.81
N GLY A 39 2.89 -1.62 11.21
CA GLY A 39 2.23 -2.72 11.92
C GLY A 39 3.20 -3.89 12.06
N LYS A 40 3.74 -4.08 13.28
CA LYS A 40 4.71 -5.14 13.59
C LYS A 40 4.06 -6.50 13.89
N ASP A 41 2.78 -6.56 13.84
CA ASP A 41 1.93 -7.74 13.95
C ASP A 41 0.56 -7.45 13.31
N CYS A 42 -0.31 -8.46 13.29
CA CYS A 42 -1.65 -8.36 12.73
C CYS A 42 -2.74 -8.47 13.81
N SER A 43 -2.42 -8.08 15.05
CA SER A 43 -3.39 -8.11 16.14
C SER A 43 -4.56 -7.17 15.90
N ARG A 44 -5.68 -7.43 16.57
CA ARG A 44 -6.83 -6.52 16.57
C ARG A 44 -6.42 -5.09 16.97
N GLU A 45 -5.57 -4.96 17.97
CA GLU A 45 -5.10 -3.68 18.47
C GLU A 45 -4.29 -2.93 17.41
N THR A 46 -3.34 -3.60 16.76
CA THR A 46 -2.56 -3.02 15.66
C THR A 46 -3.46 -2.56 14.51
N MET A 47 -4.48 -3.35 14.14
CA MET A 47 -5.43 -2.96 13.10
C MET A 47 -6.34 -1.80 13.51
N GLN A 48 -6.69 -1.66 14.78
CA GLN A 48 -7.41 -0.49 15.30
C GLN A 48 -6.54 0.76 15.25
N PHE A 49 -5.27 0.68 15.64
CA PHE A 49 -4.33 1.79 15.51
C PHE A 49 -4.10 2.18 14.05
N PHE A 50 -4.02 1.20 13.17
CA PHE A 50 -3.91 1.46 11.74
C PHE A 50 -5.14 2.18 11.18
N ASP A 51 -6.35 1.74 11.50
CA ASP A 51 -7.58 2.46 11.12
C ASP A 51 -7.56 3.91 11.63
N ALA A 52 -7.26 4.11 12.91
CA ALA A 52 -7.18 5.45 13.50
C ALA A 52 -6.13 6.33 12.81
N TRP A 53 -4.95 5.76 12.50
CA TRP A 53 -3.89 6.47 11.79
C TRP A 53 -4.33 6.85 10.38
N VAL A 54 -4.89 5.93 9.59
CA VAL A 54 -5.37 6.23 8.24
C VAL A 54 -6.37 7.38 8.27
N ARG A 55 -7.34 7.33 9.19
CA ARG A 55 -8.35 8.41 9.33
C ARG A 55 -7.75 9.74 9.78
N SER A 56 -6.67 9.72 10.54
CA SER A 56 -6.00 10.95 10.99
C SER A 56 -5.22 11.65 9.89
N VAL A 57 -4.67 10.90 8.92
CA VAL A 57 -3.83 11.46 7.85
C VAL A 57 -4.61 11.71 6.55
N THR A 58 -5.83 11.19 6.40
CA THR A 58 -6.62 11.35 5.18
C THR A 58 -7.94 12.08 5.44
N PRO A 59 -8.33 13.07 4.62
CA PRO A 59 -9.66 13.67 4.69
C PRO A 59 -10.69 12.75 4.02
N GLY A 60 -11.51 12.07 4.82
CA GLY A 60 -12.54 11.16 4.34
C GLY A 60 -11.99 9.78 3.94
N ARG A 61 -12.63 9.12 2.97
CA ARG A 61 -12.27 7.76 2.55
C ARG A 61 -10.88 7.71 1.91
N ALA A 62 -9.98 6.97 2.51
CA ALA A 62 -8.64 6.73 1.97
C ALA A 62 -8.68 5.90 0.67
N ILE A 63 -7.62 6.01 -0.12
CA ILE A 63 -7.41 5.21 -1.33
C ILE A 63 -6.18 4.34 -1.10
N PHE A 64 -6.38 3.03 -1.05
CA PHE A 64 -5.31 2.05 -0.95
C PHE A 64 -4.53 1.97 -2.26
N VAL A 65 -3.21 2.03 -2.17
CA VAL A 65 -2.30 1.92 -3.31
C VAL A 65 -1.16 0.98 -2.95
N SER A 66 -0.79 0.07 -3.83
CA SER A 66 0.40 -0.76 -3.62
C SER A 66 1.10 -1.15 -4.93
N ASP A 67 2.25 -1.79 -4.80
CA ASP A 67 2.98 -2.40 -5.92
C ASP A 67 2.28 -3.68 -6.37
N ASN A 68 2.11 -4.63 -5.45
CA ASN A 68 1.43 -5.89 -5.72
C ASN A 68 0.04 -5.92 -5.08
N ASN A 69 -0.85 -5.14 -5.65
CA ASN A 69 -2.17 -4.89 -5.11
C ASN A 69 -2.99 -6.16 -4.82
N GLY A 70 -2.90 -7.19 -5.65
CA GLY A 70 -3.57 -8.46 -5.42
C GLY A 70 -3.07 -9.19 -4.17
N TYR A 71 -1.80 -9.01 -3.81
CA TYR A 71 -1.20 -9.56 -2.61
C TYR A 71 -1.48 -8.68 -1.38
N ASP A 72 -1.12 -7.40 -1.42
CA ASP A 72 -1.20 -6.52 -0.26
C ASP A 72 -2.64 -6.26 0.19
N TRP A 73 -3.53 -6.04 -0.77
CA TRP A 73 -4.94 -5.76 -0.49
C TRP A 73 -5.65 -6.93 0.21
N GLN A 74 -5.38 -8.18 -0.20
CA GLN A 74 -6.05 -9.33 0.42
C GLN A 74 -5.73 -9.44 1.91
N TRP A 75 -4.48 -9.16 2.32
CA TRP A 75 -4.06 -9.21 3.71
C TRP A 75 -4.75 -8.14 4.55
N ILE A 76 -4.65 -6.90 4.15
CA ILE A 76 -5.23 -5.76 4.88
C ILE A 76 -6.75 -5.90 4.97
N ASN A 77 -7.41 -6.23 3.86
CA ASN A 77 -8.86 -6.40 3.83
C ASN A 77 -9.31 -7.56 4.73
N PHE A 78 -8.59 -8.68 4.70
CA PHE A 78 -8.87 -9.84 5.56
C PHE A 78 -8.83 -9.49 7.05
N TYR A 79 -7.80 -8.79 7.52
CA TYR A 79 -7.68 -8.48 8.95
C TYR A 79 -8.70 -7.44 9.41
N PHE A 80 -9.06 -6.47 8.60
CA PHE A 80 -10.18 -5.57 8.89
C PHE A 80 -11.49 -6.35 9.05
N ASP A 81 -11.78 -7.25 8.11
CA ASP A 81 -12.98 -8.09 8.13
C ASP A 81 -12.98 -9.07 9.32
N LYS A 82 -11.88 -9.81 9.52
CA LYS A 82 -11.68 -10.75 10.63
C LYS A 82 -11.98 -10.12 11.99
N TYR A 83 -11.65 -8.86 12.17
CA TYR A 83 -11.85 -8.16 13.43
C TYR A 83 -13.12 -7.32 13.50
N GLY A 84 -13.90 -7.26 12.45
CA GLY A 84 -15.10 -6.42 12.37
C GLY A 84 -14.81 -4.93 12.46
N ILE A 85 -13.63 -4.50 11.99
CA ILE A 85 -13.23 -3.09 11.93
C ILE A 85 -13.64 -2.55 10.56
N SER A 86 -14.33 -1.41 10.54
CA SER A 86 -14.72 -0.77 9.28
C SER A 86 -13.48 -0.38 8.45
N ASN A 87 -13.32 -0.98 7.27
CA ASN A 87 -12.16 -0.75 6.41
C ASN A 87 -12.12 0.71 5.90
N PRO A 88 -11.13 1.54 6.27
CA PRO A 88 -11.07 2.94 5.89
C PRO A 88 -10.87 3.16 4.39
N PHE A 89 -10.45 2.13 3.66
CA PHE A 89 -10.29 2.16 2.20
C PHE A 89 -11.57 1.74 1.45
N GLY A 90 -12.52 1.10 2.12
CA GLY A 90 -13.71 0.53 1.52
C GLY A 90 -13.42 -0.78 0.78
N HIS A 91 -13.83 -0.92 -0.49
CA HIS A 91 -13.75 -2.16 -1.25
C HIS A 91 -12.83 -2.11 -2.47
N SER A 92 -12.07 -1.03 -2.64
CA SER A 92 -11.28 -0.80 -3.85
C SER A 92 -9.85 -0.44 -3.53
N SER A 93 -8.95 -0.86 -4.38
CA SER A 93 -7.52 -0.59 -4.28
C SER A 93 -6.94 -0.27 -5.67
N ARG A 94 -5.70 0.24 -5.72
CA ARG A 94 -5.04 0.61 -6.97
C ARG A 94 -3.63 0.04 -7.01
N ARG A 95 -3.25 -0.47 -8.19
CA ARG A 95 -1.90 -0.96 -8.43
C ARG A 95 -1.09 0.07 -9.20
N ILE A 96 0.11 0.39 -8.70
CA ILE A 96 1.01 1.35 -9.35
C ILE A 96 1.42 0.86 -10.74
N GLY A 97 1.75 -0.43 -10.87
CA GLY A 97 2.17 -1.02 -12.13
C GLY A 97 1.14 -0.92 -13.23
N ASP A 98 -0.14 -1.17 -12.94
CA ASP A 98 -1.21 -1.10 -13.94
C ASP A 98 -1.46 0.35 -14.38
N PHE A 99 -1.45 1.29 -13.43
CA PHE A 99 -1.54 2.71 -13.74
C PHE A 99 -0.38 3.17 -14.64
N TYR A 100 0.84 2.75 -14.33
CA TYR A 100 2.02 3.10 -15.11
C TYR A 100 1.99 2.50 -16.53
N ALA A 101 1.60 1.24 -16.66
CA ALA A 101 1.42 0.57 -17.95
C ALA A 101 0.39 1.30 -18.83
N GLY A 102 -0.73 1.72 -18.23
CA GLY A 102 -1.75 2.53 -18.90
C GLY A 102 -1.22 3.88 -19.37
N LEU A 103 -0.46 4.60 -18.54
CA LEU A 103 0.16 5.88 -18.90
C LEU A 103 1.17 5.77 -20.04
N LYS A 104 1.82 4.62 -20.18
CA LYS A 104 2.77 4.35 -21.26
C LYS A 104 2.12 3.74 -22.50
N SER A 105 0.84 3.39 -22.45
CA SER A 105 0.17 2.58 -23.46
C SER A 105 0.92 1.27 -23.74
N HIS A 106 1.51 0.67 -22.70
CA HIS A 106 2.31 -0.54 -22.77
C HIS A 106 1.89 -1.54 -21.70
N PHE A 107 0.91 -2.36 -21.99
CA PHE A 107 0.26 -3.27 -21.03
C PHE A 107 1.21 -4.16 -20.22
N PHE A 108 2.31 -4.61 -20.83
CA PHE A 108 3.26 -5.52 -20.19
C PHE A 108 4.32 -4.81 -19.33
N ASP A 109 4.46 -3.48 -19.40
CA ASP A 109 5.42 -2.74 -18.58
C ASP A 109 4.84 -2.34 -17.23
N GLN A 110 4.73 -3.29 -16.33
CA GLN A 110 4.18 -3.09 -14.99
C GLN A 110 5.27 -2.87 -13.92
N SER A 111 6.55 -2.86 -14.27
CA SER A 111 7.64 -2.86 -13.28
C SER A 111 8.76 -1.86 -13.50
N SER A 112 8.95 -1.32 -14.70
CA SER A 112 10.06 -0.40 -14.97
C SER A 112 10.00 0.91 -14.16
N TRP A 113 8.82 1.28 -13.64
CA TRP A 113 8.65 2.40 -12.72
C TRP A 113 9.41 2.23 -11.39
N LYS A 114 9.73 1.00 -10.99
CA LYS A 114 10.48 0.70 -9.76
C LYS A 114 11.87 1.33 -9.74
N GLN A 115 12.45 1.59 -10.91
CA GLN A 115 13.72 2.32 -11.06
C GLN A 115 13.63 3.79 -10.59
N MET A 116 12.43 4.32 -10.39
CA MET A 116 12.22 5.68 -9.87
C MET A 116 12.22 5.76 -8.35
N ARG A 117 12.23 4.63 -7.63
CA ARG A 117 12.38 4.61 -6.16
C ARG A 117 13.70 5.26 -5.76
N VAL A 118 13.72 5.95 -4.63
CA VAL A 118 14.94 6.46 -3.96
C VAL A 118 15.26 5.55 -2.80
N THR A 119 14.27 5.32 -1.94
CA THR A 119 14.36 4.31 -0.88
C THR A 119 14.37 2.93 -1.52
N LYS A 120 15.42 2.15 -1.22
CA LYS A 120 15.62 0.82 -1.81
C LYS A 120 14.65 -0.18 -1.18
N HIS A 121 14.27 -1.16 -1.99
CA HIS A 121 13.54 -2.32 -1.52
C HIS A 121 14.45 -3.20 -0.66
N ASP A 122 14.06 -3.43 0.58
CA ASP A 122 14.85 -4.19 1.57
C ASP A 122 14.00 -5.15 2.43
N HIS A 123 12.74 -5.38 2.01
CA HIS A 123 11.75 -6.16 2.76
C HIS A 123 11.37 -5.56 4.13
N ASN A 124 11.69 -4.29 4.35
CA ASN A 124 11.04 -3.51 5.40
C ASN A 124 9.80 -2.85 4.79
N PRO A 125 8.59 -3.22 5.21
CA PRO A 125 7.38 -2.78 4.52
C PRO A 125 7.18 -1.26 4.57
N VAL A 126 7.73 -0.56 5.55
CA VAL A 126 7.71 0.92 5.60
C VAL A 126 8.64 1.51 4.54
N ASN A 127 9.85 0.96 4.37
CA ASN A 127 10.79 1.40 3.35
C ASN A 127 10.25 1.11 1.95
N ASP A 128 9.65 -0.06 1.76
CA ASP A 128 9.09 -0.46 0.47
C ASP A 128 7.88 0.41 0.09
N ALA A 129 6.99 0.70 1.03
CA ALA A 129 5.91 1.67 0.84
C ALA A 129 6.43 3.08 0.56
N MET A 130 7.53 3.51 1.23
CA MET A 130 8.16 4.81 0.99
C MET A 130 8.73 4.91 -0.43
N GLY A 131 9.51 3.91 -0.87
CA GLY A 131 10.05 3.85 -2.23
C GLY A 131 8.94 3.86 -3.29
N ASN A 132 7.83 3.16 -3.03
CA ASN A 132 6.64 3.18 -3.87
C ASN A 132 6.01 4.58 -3.95
N ALA A 133 5.89 5.28 -2.83
CA ALA A 133 5.36 6.65 -2.77
C ALA A 133 6.23 7.64 -3.54
N GLU A 134 7.55 7.54 -3.41
CA GLU A 134 8.54 8.35 -4.14
C GLU A 134 8.46 8.15 -5.65
N ALA A 135 8.39 6.89 -6.09
CA ALA A 135 8.25 6.56 -7.49
C ALA A 135 6.93 7.06 -8.07
N LEU A 136 5.82 6.88 -7.35
CA LEU A 136 4.51 7.39 -7.74
C LEU A 136 4.51 8.92 -7.88
N HIS A 137 5.19 9.62 -6.98
CA HIS A 137 5.37 11.08 -7.07
C HIS A 137 6.07 11.49 -8.36
N LYS A 138 7.15 10.80 -8.73
CA LYS A 138 7.88 11.08 -10.00
C LYS A 138 7.02 10.75 -11.23
N ILE A 139 6.19 9.70 -11.17
CA ILE A 139 5.25 9.38 -12.26
C ILE A 139 4.24 10.51 -12.44
N PHE A 140 3.63 10.99 -11.37
CA PHE A 140 2.66 12.08 -11.42
C PHE A 140 3.28 13.37 -11.95
N ALA A 141 4.45 13.75 -11.47
CA ALA A 141 5.16 14.95 -11.92
C ALA A 141 5.50 14.89 -13.43
N ARG A 142 5.98 13.75 -13.93
CA ARG A 142 6.34 13.58 -15.35
C ARG A 142 5.13 13.59 -16.30
N LYS A 143 3.96 13.23 -15.82
CA LYS A 143 2.75 13.09 -16.64
C LYS A 143 1.69 14.16 -16.36
N ASN A 144 2.00 15.16 -15.54
CA ASN A 144 1.06 16.21 -15.12
C ASN A 144 -0.28 15.63 -14.60
N VAL A 145 -0.21 14.53 -13.87
CA VAL A 145 -1.39 13.88 -13.29
C VAL A 145 -1.91 14.73 -12.12
N LYS A 146 -3.19 15.08 -12.15
CA LYS A 146 -3.87 15.88 -11.12
C LYS A 146 -4.76 15.01 -10.23
#